data_72716dbe4d79bb8651e0c26256c73559
#
_entry.id   72716dbe4d79bb8651e0c26256c73559
#
_cell.length_a   1.000
_cell.length_b   1.000
_cell.length_c   1.000
_cell.angle_alpha   90.00
_cell.angle_beta   90.00
_cell.angle_gamma   90.00
#
_symmetry.space_group_name_H-M   'P 1'
#
loop_
_entity.id
_entity.type
_entity.pdbx_description
1 polymer ?
#
loop_
_entity_poly.entity_id
_entity_poly.type
_entity_poly.pdbx_seq_one_letter_code
_entity_poly.pdbx_strand_id
1 'polypeptide(L)'
;MVMNVEIISKEIIKPSSPTPHHLRKFKLSFIDQIAPPFHFPIIWFYDSKKFVDVEPFERSRLLKESLAETLTHFFPLAGTPINEEFSINCNDKGVDYISSSSPMQVITSDTQSKWQ
;
A
#
# COMPACT_ATOMS: atom_id res chain seq x y z
N MET A 1 12.29 5.20 -26.31
CA MET A 1 10.84 5.47 -26.12
C MET A 1 10.65 6.11 -24.77
N VAL A 2 10.27 7.37 -24.75
CA VAL A 2 10.02 8.08 -23.50
C VAL A 2 8.54 7.90 -23.15
N MET A 3 8.25 7.19 -22.06
CA MET A 3 6.89 7.10 -21.53
C MET A 3 6.67 8.31 -20.60
N ASN A 4 5.84 9.24 -21.04
CA ASN A 4 5.37 10.30 -20.15
C ASN A 4 4.25 9.72 -19.28
N VAL A 5 4.58 9.51 -18.01
CA VAL A 5 3.61 9.09 -17.01
C VAL A 5 3.11 10.33 -16.28
N GLU A 6 1.84 10.63 -16.43
CA GLU A 6 1.19 11.74 -15.76
C GLU A 6 0.33 11.21 -14.61
N ILE A 7 0.53 11.74 -13.41
CA ILE A 7 -0.26 11.37 -12.25
C ILE A 7 -1.63 12.04 -12.36
N ILE A 8 -2.68 11.23 -12.41
CA ILE A 8 -4.07 11.71 -12.49
C ILE A 8 -4.61 12.00 -11.08
N SER A 9 -4.36 11.09 -10.14
CA SER A 9 -4.86 11.24 -8.78
C SER A 9 -3.98 10.52 -7.77
N LYS A 10 -4.00 11.02 -6.54
CA LYS A 10 -3.35 10.39 -5.39
C LYS A 10 -4.37 10.33 -4.26
N GLU A 11 -4.58 9.14 -3.72
CA GLU A 11 -5.51 8.88 -2.62
C GLU A 11 -4.81 8.09 -1.53
N ILE A 12 -5.28 8.25 -0.30
CA ILE A 12 -4.84 7.42 0.83
C ILE A 12 -5.89 6.36 1.07
N ILE A 13 -5.50 5.09 0.97
CA ILE A 13 -6.38 3.96 1.23
C ILE A 13 -6.11 3.44 2.65
N LYS A 14 -7.15 3.43 3.45
CA LYS A 14 -7.11 2.94 4.83
C LYS A 14 -7.72 1.55 4.92
N PRO A 15 -7.44 0.80 5.99
CA PRO A 15 -8.14 -0.45 6.23
C PRO A 15 -9.66 -0.28 6.21
N SER A 16 -10.37 -1.26 5.66
CA SER A 16 -11.85 -1.22 5.58
C SER A 16 -12.52 -1.28 6.96
N SER A 17 -11.80 -1.80 7.96
CA SER A 17 -12.23 -1.83 9.36
C SER A 17 -11.12 -1.28 10.25
N PRO A 18 -11.45 -0.54 11.32
CA PRO A 18 -10.44 -0.01 12.22
C PRO A 18 -9.70 -1.13 12.95
N THR A 19 -8.39 -0.94 13.13
CA THR A 19 -7.57 -1.87 13.90
C THR A 19 -8.02 -1.86 15.37
N PRO A 20 -8.32 -3.03 15.97
CA PRO A 20 -8.69 -3.12 17.37
C PRO A 20 -7.63 -2.50 18.29
N HIS A 21 -8.07 -1.90 19.37
CA HIS A 21 -7.19 -1.16 20.28
C HIS A 21 -6.02 -2.01 20.80
N HIS A 22 -6.27 -3.29 21.10
CA HIS A 22 -5.25 -4.20 21.63
C HIS A 22 -4.19 -4.62 20.60
N LEU A 23 -4.44 -4.37 19.29
CA LEU A 23 -3.53 -4.68 18.20
C LEU A 23 -2.79 -3.46 17.64
N ARG A 24 -2.96 -2.29 18.26
CA ARG A 24 -2.40 -1.05 17.75
C ARG A 24 -0.89 -0.94 17.86
N LYS A 25 -0.24 -1.76 18.67
CA LYS A 25 1.21 -1.83 18.75
C LYS A 25 1.68 -3.19 18.27
N PHE A 26 2.37 -3.20 17.13
CA PHE A 26 2.95 -4.41 16.55
C PHE A 26 4.44 -4.40 16.76
N LYS A 27 4.95 -5.35 17.54
CA LYS A 27 6.38 -5.49 17.80
C LYS A 27 7.06 -6.23 16.64
N LEU A 28 8.14 -5.65 16.13
CA LEU A 28 8.92 -6.27 15.06
C LEU A 28 9.68 -7.50 15.58
N SER A 29 9.73 -8.55 14.75
CA SER A 29 10.58 -9.70 15.04
C SER A 29 12.06 -9.34 14.91
N PHE A 30 12.94 -10.17 15.44
CA PHE A 30 14.38 -9.97 15.29
C PHE A 30 14.78 -9.92 13.81
N ILE A 31 14.21 -10.77 12.97
CA ILE A 31 14.49 -10.79 11.54
C ILE A 31 14.07 -9.49 10.87
N ASP A 32 12.91 -8.95 11.25
CA ASP A 32 12.44 -7.67 10.73
C ASP A 32 13.35 -6.51 11.12
N GLN A 33 13.90 -6.57 12.33
CA GLN A 33 14.80 -5.52 12.84
C GLN A 33 16.14 -5.49 12.11
N ILE A 34 16.67 -6.65 11.68
CA ILE A 34 17.92 -6.75 10.96
C ILE A 34 17.74 -6.70 9.44
N ALA A 35 16.51 -6.74 8.95
CA ALA A 35 16.25 -6.63 7.53
C ALA A 35 16.71 -5.25 7.01
N PRO A 36 17.43 -5.20 5.87
CA PRO A 36 17.86 -3.93 5.32
C PRO A 36 16.66 -3.09 4.87
N PRO A 37 16.69 -1.76 5.08
CA PRO A 37 15.59 -0.87 4.75
C PRO A 37 15.52 -0.57 3.24
N PHE A 38 15.33 -1.60 2.44
CA PHE A 38 15.22 -1.46 0.99
C PHE A 38 13.76 -1.39 0.55
N HIS A 39 13.52 -0.59 -0.49
CA HIS A 39 12.30 -0.63 -1.25
C HIS A 39 12.47 -1.65 -2.38
N PHE A 40 11.63 -2.67 -2.41
CA PHE A 40 11.61 -3.64 -3.49
C PHE A 40 10.43 -3.32 -4.42
N PRO A 41 10.66 -2.66 -5.57
CA PRO A 41 9.59 -2.41 -6.51
C PRO A 41 9.15 -3.73 -7.15
N ILE A 42 7.84 -3.96 -7.15
CA ILE A 42 7.22 -5.11 -7.81
C ILE A 42 6.27 -4.58 -8.87
N ILE A 43 6.42 -5.07 -10.09
CA ILE A 43 5.56 -4.68 -11.21
C ILE A 43 4.77 -5.91 -11.64
N TRP A 44 3.45 -5.78 -11.65
CA TRP A 44 2.54 -6.80 -12.13
C TRP A 44 1.85 -6.33 -13.39
N PHE A 45 1.90 -7.15 -14.42
CA PHE A 45 1.24 -6.89 -15.68
C PHE A 45 0.01 -7.77 -15.82
N TYR A 46 -1.12 -7.15 -16.12
CA TYR A 46 -2.37 -7.85 -16.36
C TYR A 46 -2.80 -7.68 -17.80
N ASP A 47 -3.26 -8.76 -18.42
CA ASP A 47 -3.75 -8.72 -19.79
C ASP A 47 -5.05 -7.91 -19.87
N SER A 48 -5.02 -6.82 -20.63
CA SER A 48 -6.18 -5.95 -20.81
C SER A 48 -7.37 -6.68 -21.47
N LYS A 49 -7.11 -7.73 -22.24
CA LYS A 49 -8.18 -8.52 -22.89
C LYS A 49 -9.08 -9.24 -21.89
N LYS A 50 -8.57 -9.57 -20.70
CA LYS A 50 -9.37 -10.20 -19.65
C LYS A 50 -10.32 -9.22 -18.97
N PHE A 51 -10.14 -7.94 -19.16
CA PHE A 51 -10.89 -6.87 -18.49
C PHE A 51 -11.60 -5.94 -19.47
N VAL A 52 -11.84 -6.41 -20.70
CA VAL A 52 -12.48 -5.60 -21.76
C VAL A 52 -13.84 -5.06 -21.31
N ASP A 53 -14.58 -5.86 -20.56
CA ASP A 53 -15.95 -5.51 -20.12
C ASP A 53 -15.96 -4.67 -18.83
N VAL A 54 -14.80 -4.34 -18.27
CA VAL A 54 -14.70 -3.58 -17.01
C VAL A 54 -14.13 -2.20 -17.31
N GLU A 55 -14.93 -1.17 -17.04
CA GLU A 55 -14.50 0.22 -17.19
C GLU A 55 -13.27 0.52 -16.34
N PRO A 56 -12.34 1.38 -16.80
CA PRO A 56 -11.14 1.74 -16.04
C PRO A 56 -11.44 2.27 -14.63
N PHE A 57 -12.48 3.05 -14.50
CA PHE A 57 -12.94 3.56 -13.20
C PHE A 57 -13.35 2.43 -12.27
N GLU A 58 -14.07 1.45 -12.79
CA GLU A 58 -14.53 0.30 -12.01
C GLU A 58 -13.35 -0.59 -11.59
N ARG A 59 -12.37 -0.78 -12.46
CA ARG A 59 -11.14 -1.51 -12.12
C ARG A 59 -10.40 -0.84 -10.95
N SER A 60 -10.27 0.47 -11.02
CA SER A 60 -9.62 1.26 -9.95
C SER A 60 -10.39 1.13 -8.64
N ARG A 61 -11.72 1.21 -8.69
CA ARG A 61 -12.58 1.03 -7.52
C ARG A 61 -12.38 -0.34 -6.87
N LEU A 62 -12.38 -1.40 -7.66
CA LEU A 62 -12.17 -2.77 -7.17
C LEU A 62 -10.78 -2.95 -6.55
N LEU A 63 -9.74 -2.36 -7.15
CA LEU A 63 -8.39 -2.39 -6.59
C LEU A 63 -8.31 -1.69 -5.24
N LYS A 64 -8.95 -0.53 -5.11
CA LYS A 64 -8.97 0.21 -3.84
C LYS A 64 -9.72 -0.55 -2.75
N GLU A 65 -10.85 -1.15 -3.08
CA GLU A 65 -11.63 -1.96 -2.14
C GLU A 65 -10.84 -3.20 -1.68
N SER A 66 -10.22 -3.90 -2.62
CA SER A 66 -9.37 -5.06 -2.31
C SER A 66 -8.17 -4.67 -1.45
N LEU A 67 -7.57 -3.52 -1.73
CA LEU A 67 -6.46 -2.99 -0.93
C LEU A 67 -6.91 -2.67 0.49
N ALA A 68 -8.04 -2.00 0.65
CA ALA A 68 -8.58 -1.67 1.97
C ALA A 68 -8.88 -2.93 2.79
N GLU A 69 -9.43 -3.96 2.16
CA GLU A 69 -9.68 -5.25 2.81
C GLU A 69 -8.37 -5.94 3.18
N THR A 70 -7.39 -5.95 2.29
CA THR A 70 -6.06 -6.51 2.53
C THR A 70 -5.38 -5.82 3.71
N LEU A 71 -5.46 -4.49 3.79
CA LEU A 71 -4.89 -3.72 4.89
C LEU A 71 -5.58 -4.00 6.23
N THR A 72 -6.81 -4.45 6.21
CA THR A 72 -7.51 -4.89 7.42
C THR A 72 -6.86 -6.16 7.99
N HIS A 73 -6.47 -7.09 7.13
CA HIS A 73 -5.77 -8.32 7.53
C HIS A 73 -4.29 -8.09 7.83
N PHE A 74 -3.66 -7.20 7.08
CA PHE A 74 -2.24 -6.85 7.22
C PHE A 74 -2.09 -5.43 7.78
N PHE A 75 -2.78 -5.16 8.87
CA PHE A 75 -2.89 -3.83 9.46
C PHE A 75 -1.56 -3.13 9.78
N PRO A 76 -0.43 -3.83 10.09
CA PRO A 76 0.85 -3.14 10.30
C PRO A 76 1.34 -2.40 9.06
N LEU A 77 0.97 -2.83 7.85
CA LEU A 77 1.35 -2.15 6.60
C LEU A 77 0.69 -0.79 6.45
N ALA A 78 -0.43 -0.57 7.11
CA ALA A 78 -1.13 0.72 7.13
C ALA A 78 -0.70 1.61 8.31
N GLY A 79 0.28 1.17 9.09
CA GLY A 79 0.74 1.84 10.29
C GLY A 79 1.96 2.73 10.07
N THR A 80 2.45 3.30 11.17
CA THR A 80 3.64 4.15 11.20
C THR A 80 4.72 3.48 12.05
N PRO A 81 5.95 3.30 11.54
CA PRO A 81 7.02 2.71 12.32
C PRO A 81 7.47 3.61 13.47
N ILE A 82 7.80 2.99 14.60
CA ILE A 82 8.41 3.63 15.76
C ILE A 82 9.80 3.05 15.91
N ASN A 83 10.81 3.74 15.36
CA ASN A 83 12.17 3.21 15.25
C ASN A 83 12.81 2.92 16.61
N GLU A 84 12.60 3.78 17.59
CA GLU A 84 13.19 3.66 18.94
C GLU A 84 12.69 2.43 19.69
N GLU A 85 11.50 1.96 19.36
CA GLU A 85 10.87 0.82 20.05
C GLU A 85 10.88 -0.45 19.20
N PHE A 86 11.39 -0.41 17.98
CA PHE A 86 11.33 -1.52 17.02
C PHE A 86 9.90 -2.08 16.87
N SER A 87 8.96 -1.18 16.73
CA SER A 87 7.53 -1.50 16.64
C SER A 87 6.85 -0.65 15.57
N ILE A 88 5.62 -1.04 15.24
CA ILE A 88 4.76 -0.28 14.35
C ILE A 88 3.54 0.20 15.14
N ASN A 89 3.26 1.49 15.06
CA ASN A 89 2.00 2.04 15.53
C ASN A 89 0.95 1.79 14.45
N CYS A 90 0.06 0.83 14.70
CA CYS A 90 -1.01 0.45 13.78
C CYS A 90 -2.17 1.43 13.89
N ASN A 91 -1.92 2.66 13.46
CA ASN A 91 -2.82 3.80 13.58
C ASN A 91 -3.78 3.97 12.40
N ASP A 92 -3.81 2.99 11.49
CA ASP A 92 -4.65 3.01 10.28
C ASP A 92 -4.41 4.25 9.39
N LYS A 93 -3.16 4.75 9.37
CA LYS A 93 -2.78 5.89 8.52
C LYS A 93 -3.06 5.61 7.05
N GLY A 94 -2.85 4.37 6.62
CA GLY A 94 -3.11 3.95 5.26
C GLY A 94 -1.89 3.99 4.36
N VAL A 95 -2.12 3.69 3.09
CA VAL A 95 -1.10 3.67 2.04
C VAL A 95 -1.51 4.56 0.87
N ASP A 96 -0.53 5.08 0.15
CA ASP A 96 -0.78 5.91 -1.01
C ASP A 96 -1.19 5.04 -2.21
N TYR A 97 -2.27 5.43 -2.85
CA TYR A 97 -2.73 4.86 -4.12
C TYR A 97 -2.66 5.95 -5.19
N ILE A 98 -1.85 5.72 -6.21
CA ILE A 98 -1.58 6.71 -7.26
C ILE A 98 -2.09 6.17 -8.58
N SER A 99 -3.01 6.90 -9.21
CA SER A 99 -3.47 6.62 -10.56
C SER A 99 -2.69 7.45 -11.56
N SER A 100 -2.27 6.84 -12.66
CA SER A 100 -1.52 7.51 -13.71
C SER A 100 -2.22 7.43 -15.07
N SER A 101 -1.79 8.27 -16.00
CA SER A 101 -2.32 8.30 -17.38
C SER A 101 -1.97 7.05 -18.20
N SER A 102 -0.90 6.34 -17.80
CA SER A 102 -0.63 5.02 -18.37
C SER A 102 -1.51 3.97 -17.67
N PRO A 103 -1.68 2.77 -18.23
CA PRO A 103 -2.48 1.73 -17.57
C PRO A 103 -1.88 1.21 -16.25
N MET A 104 -0.83 1.86 -15.77
CA MET A 104 -0.12 1.45 -14.57
C MET A 104 -0.69 2.14 -13.32
N GLN A 105 -1.03 1.33 -12.32
CA GLN A 105 -1.41 1.80 -10.99
C GLN A 105 -0.24 1.58 -10.04
N VAL A 106 0.04 2.55 -9.20
CA VAL A 106 1.13 2.47 -8.23
C VAL A 106 0.56 2.51 -6.82
N ILE A 107 0.93 1.52 -6.03
CA ILE A 107 0.59 1.47 -4.61
C ILE A 107 1.90 1.57 -3.84
N THR A 108 2.00 2.55 -2.97
CA THR A 108 3.18 2.74 -2.14
C THR A 108 2.83 2.70 -0.66
N SER A 109 3.68 2.06 0.11
CA SER A 109 3.61 2.10 1.57
C SER A 109 4.69 3.03 2.09
N ASP A 110 4.27 4.06 2.79
CA ASP A 110 5.18 5.03 3.41
C ASP A 110 5.95 4.43 4.61
N THR A 111 5.58 3.22 4.99
CA THR A 111 6.16 2.53 6.14
C THR A 111 7.66 2.30 5.98
N GLN A 112 8.14 2.15 4.74
CA GLN A 112 9.55 1.87 4.48
C GLN A 112 10.43 3.12 4.31
N SER A 113 9.85 4.25 3.93
CA SER A 113 10.63 5.47 3.71
C SER A 113 11.23 6.07 4.99
N LYS A 114 10.73 5.69 6.13
CA LYS A 114 11.17 6.22 7.44
C LYS A 114 12.28 5.42 8.13
N TRP A 115 12.66 4.27 7.55
CA TRP A 115 13.75 3.45 8.08
C TRP A 115 15.14 3.86 7.53
N GLN A 116 15.17 4.84 6.66
CA GLN A 116 16.41 5.37 6.07
C GLN A 116 17.01 6.51 6.88
#